data_3ae3f294e2ffaebd264e74821af42226
#
_entry.id   3ae3f294e2ffaebd264e74821af42226
#
_cell.length_a   1.000
_cell.length_b   1.000
_cell.length_c   1.000
_cell.angle_alpha   90.00
_cell.angle_beta   90.00
_cell.angle_gamma   90.00
#
_symmetry.space_group_name_H-M   'P 1'
#
loop_
_entity.id
_entity.type
_entity.pdbx_description
1 polymer ?
#
loop_
_entity_poly.entity_id
_entity_poly.type
_entity_poly.pdbx_seq_one_letter_code
_entity_poly.pdbx_strand_id
1 'polypeptide(L)'
;MDAKGRVVLPARLKARLPDSSDQRIVILLGFQRCLTVYTMNEWEEKLKAFAEVSEYDEQGQQFIRNFTYGMSEETLDAQGRFSLNKTLISYAGLSGDVVMAGIGNRIEIWSAAEYQRTLTPLHERAGLQEIARGLFDNKKPASGAE
;
A
#
# COMPACT_ATOMS: atom_id res chain seq x y z
N MET A 1 3.71 3.09 16.58
CA MET A 1 5.12 3.04 16.18
C MET A 1 5.97 3.30 17.43
N ASP A 2 6.99 2.50 17.63
CA ASP A 2 7.85 2.68 18.80
C ASP A 2 8.93 3.75 18.55
N ALA A 3 9.75 4.01 19.58
CA ALA A 3 10.77 5.06 19.51
C ALA A 3 11.86 4.77 18.46
N LYS A 4 11.99 3.52 18.03
CA LYS A 4 12.99 3.11 17.04
C LYS A 4 12.43 3.06 15.63
N GLY A 5 11.20 3.52 15.42
CA GLY A 5 10.57 3.51 14.11
C GLY A 5 10.06 2.14 13.68
N ARG A 6 9.82 1.24 14.64
CA ARG A 6 9.28 -0.09 14.34
C ARG A 6 7.77 -0.09 14.52
N VAL A 7 7.09 -0.86 13.67
CA VAL A 7 5.66 -1.08 13.74
C VAL A 7 5.39 -2.57 13.77
N VAL A 8 4.20 -2.95 14.25
CA VAL A 8 3.79 -4.35 14.36
C VAL A 8 2.69 -4.62 13.36
N LEU A 9 2.88 -5.63 12.54
CA LEU A 9 1.83 -6.07 11.62
C LEU A 9 0.79 -6.84 12.43
N PRO A 10 -0.49 -6.41 12.43
CA PRO A 10 -1.53 -7.12 13.15
C PRO A 10 -1.66 -8.57 12.71
N ALA A 11 -1.98 -9.46 13.66
CA ALA A 11 -2.06 -10.88 13.37
C ALA A 11 -3.02 -11.21 12.22
N ARG A 12 -4.15 -10.50 12.14
CA ARG A 12 -5.13 -10.72 11.07
C ARG A 12 -4.57 -10.39 9.68
N LEU A 13 -3.65 -9.43 9.61
CA LEU A 13 -3.01 -9.06 8.35
C LEU A 13 -1.80 -9.96 8.08
N LYS A 14 -1.10 -10.37 9.14
CA LYS A 14 0.01 -11.30 9.02
C LYS A 14 -0.45 -12.64 8.43
N ALA A 15 -1.67 -13.05 8.74
CA ALA A 15 -2.23 -14.29 8.21
C ALA A 15 -2.40 -14.27 6.69
N ARG A 16 -2.37 -13.09 6.08
CA ARG A 16 -2.47 -12.95 4.62
C ARG A 16 -1.13 -13.17 3.91
N LEU A 17 -0.03 -13.23 4.67
CA LEU A 17 1.27 -13.53 4.10
C LEU A 17 1.36 -15.02 3.78
N PRO A 18 2.16 -15.38 2.74
CA PRO A 18 2.34 -16.79 2.42
C PRO A 18 2.89 -17.58 3.61
N ASP A 19 2.50 -18.83 3.71
CA ASP A 19 2.97 -19.75 4.75
C ASP A 19 4.45 -20.12 4.61
N SER A 20 5.06 -19.73 3.51
CA SER A 20 6.50 -19.95 3.34
C SER A 20 7.23 -19.29 4.51
N SER A 21 8.38 -19.83 4.85
CA SER A 21 9.24 -19.26 5.88
C SER A 21 9.71 -17.84 5.56
N ASP A 22 9.36 -17.36 4.36
CA ASP A 22 9.77 -16.06 3.87
C ASP A 22 8.80 -14.99 4.36
N GLN A 23 9.16 -14.35 5.45
CA GLN A 23 8.37 -13.26 6.03
C GLN A 23 8.84 -11.91 5.53
N ARG A 24 9.33 -11.85 4.31
CA ARG A 24 9.81 -10.59 3.71
C ARG A 24 8.66 -9.80 3.12
N ILE A 25 8.75 -8.51 3.30
CA ILE A 25 7.78 -7.55 2.77
C ILE A 25 8.54 -6.40 2.13
N VAL A 26 7.83 -5.67 1.27
CA VAL A 26 8.36 -4.46 0.64
C VAL A 26 7.47 -3.30 1.00
N ILE A 27 8.08 -2.20 1.45
CA ILE A 27 7.35 -1.01 1.87
C ILE A 27 7.70 0.12 0.92
N LEU A 28 6.66 0.78 0.41
CA LEU A 28 6.83 1.87 -0.55
C LEU A 28 6.01 3.08 -0.12
N LEU A 29 6.37 4.23 -0.68
CA LEU A 29 5.54 5.44 -0.57
C LEU A 29 4.24 5.19 -1.36
N GLY A 30 3.10 5.46 -0.74
CA GLY A 30 1.82 5.36 -1.42
C GLY A 30 1.57 6.60 -2.28
N PHE A 31 0.50 6.55 -3.08
CA PHE A 31 0.13 7.70 -3.90
C PHE A 31 -0.51 8.80 -3.05
N GLN A 32 -1.12 8.44 -1.94
CA GLN A 32 -1.58 9.39 -0.96
C GLN A 32 -0.57 9.41 0.18
N ARG A 33 -0.83 10.19 1.21
CA ARG A 33 0.13 10.34 2.29
C ARG A 33 0.10 9.13 3.23
N CYS A 34 0.45 7.98 2.69
CA CYS A 34 0.51 6.72 3.39
C CYS A 34 1.65 5.88 2.83
N LEU A 35 1.88 4.74 3.46
CA LEU A 35 2.82 3.74 2.95
C LEU A 35 2.03 2.54 2.45
N THR A 36 2.57 1.85 1.46
CA THR A 36 2.00 0.59 1.01
C THR A 36 2.96 -0.55 1.29
N VAL A 37 2.42 -1.67 1.71
CA VAL A 37 3.20 -2.87 2.01
C VAL A 37 2.72 -4.00 1.12
N TYR A 38 3.65 -4.64 0.44
CA TYR A 38 3.40 -5.78 -0.42
C TYR A 38 4.17 -6.98 0.08
N THR A 39 3.63 -8.18 -0.15
CA THR A 39 4.39 -9.41 0.00
C THR A 39 5.43 -9.48 -1.12
N MET A 40 6.43 -10.32 -0.95
CA MET A 40 7.44 -10.48 -2.01
C MET A 40 6.82 -10.99 -3.30
N ASN A 41 5.84 -11.87 -3.21
CA ASN A 41 5.16 -12.38 -4.41
C ASN A 41 4.47 -11.25 -5.19
N GLU A 42 3.75 -10.38 -4.49
CA GLU A 42 3.09 -9.24 -5.12
C GLU A 42 4.10 -8.27 -5.70
N TRP A 43 5.19 -8.05 -4.99
CA TRP A 43 6.25 -7.17 -5.46
C TRP A 43 6.92 -7.71 -6.73
N GLU A 44 7.17 -8.99 -6.78
CA GLU A 44 7.77 -9.61 -7.96
C GLU A 44 6.87 -9.47 -9.20
N GLU A 45 5.56 -9.55 -9.02
CA GLU A 45 4.63 -9.31 -10.13
C GLU A 45 4.74 -7.87 -10.64
N LYS A 46 4.89 -6.90 -9.73
CA LYS A 46 5.09 -5.51 -10.13
C LYS A 46 6.41 -5.31 -10.86
N LEU A 47 7.47 -5.98 -10.42
CA LEU A 47 8.75 -5.90 -11.09
C LEU A 47 8.67 -6.44 -12.52
N LYS A 48 7.90 -7.50 -12.73
CA LYS A 48 7.68 -8.02 -14.08
C LYS A 48 7.01 -6.98 -14.97
N ALA A 49 6.01 -6.30 -14.44
CA ALA A 49 5.33 -5.23 -15.18
C ALA A 49 6.28 -4.08 -15.50
N PHE A 50 7.12 -3.70 -14.55
CA PHE A 50 8.11 -2.64 -14.77
C PHE A 50 9.13 -3.02 -15.83
N ALA A 51 9.50 -4.29 -15.92
CA ALA A 51 10.45 -4.76 -16.92
C ALA A 51 9.92 -4.62 -18.35
N GLU A 52 8.60 -4.55 -18.51
CA GLU A 52 7.97 -4.35 -19.82
C GLU A 52 8.02 -2.90 -20.28
N VAL A 53 8.32 -1.97 -19.38
CA VAL A 53 8.38 -0.54 -19.73
C VAL A 53 9.69 -0.28 -20.46
N SER A 54 9.59 0.31 -21.66
CA SER A 54 10.77 0.62 -22.45
C SER A 54 11.69 1.59 -21.71
N GLU A 55 12.99 1.34 -21.80
CA GLU A 55 13.96 2.27 -21.22
C GLU A 55 13.98 3.62 -21.95
N TYR A 56 13.36 3.70 -23.13
CA TYR A 56 13.20 4.95 -23.87
C TYR A 56 11.91 5.69 -23.56
N ASP A 57 11.04 5.11 -22.76
CA ASP A 57 9.81 5.75 -22.32
C ASP A 57 10.11 6.63 -21.10
N GLU A 58 10.33 7.92 -21.32
CA GLU A 58 10.73 8.83 -20.26
C GLU A 58 9.70 8.90 -19.12
N GLN A 59 8.42 8.96 -19.46
CA GLN A 59 7.36 9.03 -18.43
C GLN A 59 7.27 7.74 -17.65
N GLY A 60 7.38 6.60 -18.32
CA GLY A 60 7.36 5.31 -17.67
C GLY A 60 8.54 5.13 -16.73
N GLN A 61 9.73 5.52 -17.19
CA GLN A 61 10.92 5.43 -16.36
C GLN A 61 10.84 6.38 -15.16
N GLN A 62 10.31 7.58 -15.36
CA GLN A 62 10.13 8.51 -14.27
C GLN A 62 9.14 7.99 -13.24
N PHE A 63 8.05 7.37 -13.69
CA PHE A 63 7.09 6.74 -12.79
C PHE A 63 7.76 5.66 -11.92
N ILE A 64 8.50 4.75 -12.56
CA ILE A 64 9.16 3.66 -11.84
C ILE A 64 10.14 4.20 -10.81
N ARG A 65 10.91 5.23 -11.19
CA ARG A 65 11.90 5.83 -10.30
C ARG A 65 11.23 6.45 -9.07
N ASN A 66 10.12 7.16 -9.27
CA ASN A 66 9.40 7.77 -8.16
C ASN A 66 8.66 6.74 -7.32
N PHE A 67 8.09 5.73 -7.98
CA PHE A 67 7.36 4.68 -7.29
C PHE A 67 8.26 3.89 -6.36
N THR A 68 9.50 3.65 -6.75
CA THR A 68 10.46 2.88 -5.97
C THR A 68 11.31 3.74 -5.02
N TYR A 69 11.17 5.05 -5.11
CA TYR A 69 11.94 5.94 -4.23
C TYR A 69 11.58 5.69 -2.77
N GLY A 70 12.60 5.56 -1.93
CA GLY A 70 12.39 5.34 -0.50
C GLY A 70 11.98 3.94 -0.11
N MET A 71 11.85 3.04 -1.08
CA MET A 71 11.42 1.68 -0.81
C MET A 71 12.36 0.97 0.15
N SER A 72 11.79 0.08 0.96
CA SER A 72 12.54 -0.71 1.92
C SER A 72 12.06 -2.15 1.86
N GLU A 73 13.00 -3.07 1.89
CA GLU A 73 12.71 -4.50 2.01
C GLU A 73 13.01 -4.91 3.43
N GLU A 74 12.03 -5.49 4.12
CA GLU A 74 12.13 -5.82 5.52
C GLU A 74 11.68 -7.25 5.75
N THR A 75 12.22 -7.86 6.80
CA THR A 75 11.79 -9.17 7.26
C THR A 75 11.07 -9.01 8.59
N LEU A 76 9.88 -9.58 8.71
CA LEU A 76 9.15 -9.56 9.98
C LEU A 76 9.87 -10.41 11.01
N ASP A 77 9.96 -9.90 12.25
CA ASP A 77 10.48 -10.69 13.34
C ASP A 77 9.40 -11.64 13.91
N ALA A 78 9.74 -12.38 14.96
CA ALA A 78 8.83 -13.35 15.54
C ALA A 78 7.53 -12.73 16.06
N GLN A 79 7.54 -11.44 16.41
CA GLN A 79 6.37 -10.72 16.88
C GLN A 79 5.66 -9.96 15.77
N GLY A 80 6.12 -10.09 14.51
CA GLY A 80 5.53 -9.39 13.39
C GLY A 80 5.97 -7.94 13.27
N ARG A 81 7.09 -7.57 13.92
CA ARG A 81 7.62 -6.21 13.87
C ARG A 81 8.53 -6.02 12.68
N PHE A 82 8.55 -4.81 12.17
CA PHE A 82 9.48 -4.40 11.11
C PHE A 82 9.79 -2.92 11.25
N SER A 83 10.91 -2.51 10.67
CA SER A 83 11.39 -1.13 10.77
C SER A 83 10.96 -0.31 9.58
N LEU A 84 10.74 0.98 9.82
CA LEU A 84 10.48 1.96 8.76
C LEU A 84 11.67 2.93 8.72
N ASN A 85 12.16 3.24 7.52
CA ASN A 85 13.22 4.21 7.39
C ASN A 85 12.68 5.64 7.53
N LYS A 86 13.60 6.60 7.64
CA LYS A 86 13.21 8.00 7.87
C LYS A 86 12.41 8.60 6.74
N THR A 87 12.71 8.23 5.51
CA THR A 87 11.97 8.73 4.34
C THR A 87 10.51 8.30 4.40
N LEU A 88 10.27 7.03 4.71
CA LEU A 88 8.92 6.49 4.85
C LEU A 88 8.16 7.18 5.97
N ILE A 89 8.77 7.27 7.14
CA ILE A 89 8.15 7.88 8.31
C ILE A 89 7.79 9.34 8.03
N SER A 90 8.72 10.08 7.45
CA SER A 90 8.52 11.50 7.15
C SER A 90 7.42 11.70 6.12
N TYR A 91 7.44 10.92 5.05
CA TYR A 91 6.44 11.05 3.99
C TYR A 91 5.02 10.85 4.51
N ALA A 92 4.81 9.81 5.30
CA ALA A 92 3.48 9.48 5.81
C ALA A 92 3.12 10.25 7.09
N GLY A 93 4.06 11.04 7.61
CA GLY A 93 3.83 11.83 8.83
C GLY A 93 3.57 10.95 10.04
N LEU A 94 4.25 9.81 10.14
CA LEU A 94 4.01 8.87 11.22
C LEU A 94 4.66 9.33 12.51
N SER A 95 3.88 9.31 13.59
CA SER A 95 4.37 9.49 14.95
C SER A 95 3.34 8.88 15.87
N GLY A 96 3.77 8.06 16.83
CA GLY A 96 2.85 7.42 17.76
C GLY A 96 1.97 6.39 17.08
N ASP A 97 0.66 6.56 17.19
CA ASP A 97 -0.30 5.58 16.70
C ASP A 97 -0.40 5.58 15.18
N VAL A 98 -0.40 4.39 14.61
CA VAL A 98 -0.57 4.20 13.18
C VAL A 98 -1.79 3.32 12.93
N VAL A 99 -2.37 3.48 11.73
CA VAL A 99 -3.49 2.65 11.27
C VAL A 99 -2.98 1.78 10.14
N MET A 100 -3.25 0.49 10.22
CA MET A 100 -2.94 -0.43 9.15
C MET A 100 -4.25 -0.96 8.56
N ALA A 101 -4.40 -0.78 7.26
CA ALA A 101 -5.62 -1.17 6.54
C ALA A 101 -5.26 -2.14 5.42
N GLY A 102 -5.92 -3.29 5.38
CA GLY A 102 -5.76 -4.24 4.28
C GLY A 102 -6.67 -3.84 3.13
N ILE A 103 -6.09 -3.49 2.00
CA ILE A 103 -6.80 -3.03 0.81
C ILE A 103 -6.39 -3.91 -0.36
N GLY A 104 -7.30 -4.81 -0.77
CA GLY A 104 -7.02 -5.69 -1.89
C GLY A 104 -5.75 -6.53 -1.66
N ASN A 105 -4.76 -6.36 -2.52
CA ASN A 105 -3.52 -7.12 -2.46
C ASN A 105 -2.40 -6.40 -1.70
N ARG A 106 -2.72 -5.34 -0.96
CA ARG A 106 -1.71 -4.57 -0.24
C ARG A 106 -2.22 -4.18 1.14
N ILE A 107 -1.29 -3.73 1.95
CA ILE A 107 -1.60 -3.16 3.27
C ILE A 107 -1.15 -1.71 3.21
N GLU A 108 -1.98 -0.80 3.75
CA GLU A 108 -1.62 0.60 3.86
C GLU A 108 -1.31 0.94 5.30
N ILE A 109 -0.29 1.77 5.49
CA ILE A 109 0.07 2.29 6.81
C ILE A 109 -0.13 3.79 6.81
N TRP A 110 -0.96 4.27 7.72
CA TRP A 110 -1.36 5.67 7.81
C TRP A 110 -1.09 6.22 9.20
N SER A 111 -0.83 7.51 9.29
CA SER A 111 -1.02 8.19 10.57
C SER A 111 -2.52 8.21 10.86
N ALA A 112 -2.88 8.19 12.15
CA ALA A 112 -4.29 8.20 12.53
C ALA A 112 -5.02 9.43 11.96
N ALA A 113 -4.38 10.60 12.01
CA ALA A 113 -4.99 11.84 11.51
C ALA A 113 -5.23 11.81 10.01
N GLU A 114 -4.24 11.37 9.22
CA GLU A 114 -4.40 11.29 7.78
C GLU A 114 -5.44 10.26 7.37
N TYR A 115 -5.48 9.13 8.08
CA TYR A 115 -6.47 8.10 7.80
C TYR A 115 -7.89 8.64 7.99
N GLN A 116 -8.13 9.37 9.07
CA GLN A 116 -9.45 9.96 9.34
C GLN A 116 -9.90 10.89 8.22
N ARG A 117 -8.97 11.60 7.60
CA ARG A 117 -9.29 12.50 6.49
C ARG A 117 -9.75 11.75 5.24
N THR A 118 -9.42 10.48 5.12
CA THR A 118 -9.82 9.67 3.96
C THR A 118 -11.22 9.09 4.14
N LEU A 119 -11.76 9.10 5.36
CA LEU A 119 -13.04 8.49 5.65
C LEU A 119 -14.18 9.47 5.44
N THR A 120 -15.23 8.98 4.81
CA THR A 120 -16.47 9.76 4.67
C THR A 120 -17.17 9.77 6.02
N PRO A 121 -17.69 10.95 6.47
CA PRO A 121 -18.49 10.98 7.69
C PRO A 121 -19.64 9.98 7.63
N LEU A 122 -19.93 9.33 8.76
CA LEU A 122 -20.92 8.26 8.79
C LEU A 122 -22.28 8.68 8.24
N HIS A 123 -22.69 9.91 8.53
CA HIS A 123 -23.99 10.40 8.06
C HIS A 123 -24.01 10.71 6.57
N GLU A 124 -22.86 10.69 5.91
CA GLU A 124 -22.77 10.96 4.46
C GLU A 124 -22.42 9.71 3.65
N ARG A 125 -22.42 8.55 4.30
CA ARG A 125 -21.98 7.31 3.64
C ARG A 125 -22.86 6.92 2.45
N ALA A 126 -24.11 7.37 2.42
CA ALA A 126 -24.98 7.07 1.28
C ALA A 126 -24.40 7.53 -0.05
N GLY A 127 -23.61 8.62 -0.03
CA GLY A 127 -22.95 9.12 -1.23
C GLY A 127 -21.95 8.15 -1.85
N LEU A 128 -21.46 7.20 -1.04
CA LEU A 128 -20.53 6.19 -1.57
C LEU A 128 -21.17 5.28 -2.60
N GLN A 129 -22.50 5.15 -2.60
CA GLN A 129 -23.20 4.35 -3.61
C GLN A 129 -22.98 4.90 -5.01
N GLU A 130 -23.00 6.23 -5.17
CA GLU A 130 -22.76 6.84 -6.48
C GLU A 130 -21.35 6.57 -6.96
N ILE A 131 -20.37 6.65 -6.05
CA ILE A 131 -18.99 6.33 -6.38
C ILE A 131 -18.88 4.87 -6.81
N ALA A 132 -19.51 3.98 -6.05
CA ALA A 132 -19.48 2.54 -6.36
C ALA A 132 -20.10 2.25 -7.73
N ARG A 133 -21.20 2.90 -8.07
CA ARG A 133 -21.81 2.75 -9.39
C ARG A 133 -20.86 3.16 -10.49
N GLY A 134 -20.20 4.29 -10.31
CA GLY A 134 -19.23 4.76 -11.30
C GLY A 134 -18.07 3.79 -11.48
N LEU A 135 -17.60 3.19 -10.38
CA LEU A 135 -16.44 2.29 -10.42
C LEU A 135 -16.79 0.92 -10.99
N PHE A 136 -17.96 0.37 -10.65
CA PHE A 136 -18.26 -1.01 -10.93
C PHE A 136 -19.20 -1.20 -12.12
N ASP A 137 -20.15 -0.31 -12.33
CA ASP A 137 -21.06 -0.39 -13.48
C ASP A 137 -20.33 -0.08 -14.79
N ASN A 138 -19.36 0.83 -14.74
CA ASN A 138 -18.57 1.19 -15.92
C ASN A 138 -17.58 0.10 -16.34
N LYS A 139 -17.46 -0.96 -15.56
CA LYS A 139 -16.63 -2.11 -15.92
C LYS A 139 -17.37 -3.19 -16.65
N LYS A 140 -18.59 -2.93 -17.08
CA LYS A 140 -19.30 -3.90 -17.92
C LYS A 140 -18.51 -4.14 -19.19
N PRO A 141 -18.47 -5.39 -19.67
CA PRO A 141 -17.70 -5.70 -20.87
C PRO A 141 -18.06 -4.79 -22.02
N ALA A 142 -17.05 -4.36 -22.74
CA ALA A 142 -17.26 -3.53 -23.92
C ALA A 142 -18.13 -4.22 -24.96
N SER A 143 -18.14 -5.54 -24.97
CA SER A 143 -19.01 -6.30 -25.84
C SER A 143 -20.47 -5.95 -25.67
N GLY A 144 -20.84 -5.48 -24.50
CA GLY A 144 -22.18 -5.00 -24.26
C GLY A 144 -22.48 -3.68 -24.93
N ALA A 145 -21.47 -2.97 -25.36
CA ALA A 145 -21.61 -1.66 -25.97
C ALA A 145 -21.78 -1.72 -27.50
N GLU A 146 -21.68 -2.87 -28.06
CA GLU A 146 -21.74 -3.03 -29.53
C GLU A 146 -23.15 -3.20 -30.06
#